data_de7fe7547724899bff9a9a1eb7fc0bef
#
_entry.id   de7fe7547724899bff9a9a1eb7fc0bef
#
_cell.length_a   1.000
_cell.length_b   1.000
_cell.length_c   1.000
_cell.angle_alpha   90.00
_cell.angle_beta   90.00
_cell.angle_gamma   90.00
#
_symmetry.space_group_name_H-M   'P 1'
#
loop_
_entity.id
_entity.type
_entity.pdbx_description
1 polymer ?
#
loop_
_entity_poly.entity_id
_entity_poly.type
_entity_poly.pdbx_seq_one_letter_code
_entity_poly.pdbx_strand_id
1 'polypeptide(L)'
;MNARYNPSELACALGLFPPTEEQSAVIAAPPGPLVVIAGAGAGKTETMAARVVWLIANGYAEPAQVLGLTFTRKAAGQLLRRVRSRLARLAGVGLGPVGDAAAEPEGAPVISTYHAFAGSLLRDYGLLLPVEPDTRLLSETELWQLAFDVVNGYRGELHTDKTPAAVTSMVLRLWGQLAEHLVDTGQLRDTHVELERLVHGLPAGPYQRERGPSQWLLRLLGTQTERAELVPLLDALDERMRAEKVMDFGMQMASAARLAAGFPQVGEDLRARYRVVLLDEYQDTGHAQRIALSALFGGGVDDGLALTAVGDPIQSIYGWRGASATNLPRFTTDFPRSDGTPAPVLELRTSWRNPPRTLRVANAVSAEARRRSVAVHALRPRPDAPPGTVRCALLPDVVAEREWIADHLDAHYRRARVEGVSPPTAAVLVRRNADAAPIADALRARGIPVEVVGLAGLLSVPEVAEVVAMLRLVADPTAGAAAMRVLTGARWRLGARDIAALWQRARALGGTAGDPAPPSPEAIARAADPSHVDADTVCLADAIADPGPAGSYSAAGYQRITALGAELSA
;
A
#
# COMPACT_ATOMS: atom_id res chain seq x y z
N MET A 1 -1.75 7.42 -41.48
CA MET A 1 -2.95 6.66 -41.93
C MET A 1 -4.18 7.35 -41.40
N ASN A 2 -5.19 7.62 -42.26
CA ASN A 2 -6.48 8.11 -41.74
C ASN A 2 -7.21 6.94 -41.05
N ALA A 3 -7.75 7.20 -39.87
CA ALA A 3 -8.52 6.21 -39.14
C ALA A 3 -9.74 5.76 -39.97
N ARG A 4 -9.98 4.45 -40.05
CA ARG A 4 -11.08 3.86 -40.82
C ARG A 4 -12.42 4.03 -40.11
N TYR A 5 -12.41 3.96 -38.76
CA TYR A 5 -13.58 4.07 -37.92
C TYR A 5 -13.40 5.19 -36.91
N ASN A 6 -14.42 6.04 -36.73
CA ASN A 6 -14.43 6.98 -35.63
C ASN A 6 -14.93 6.32 -34.32
N PRO A 7 -14.67 6.91 -33.12
CA PRO A 7 -15.08 6.32 -31.87
C PRO A 7 -16.60 6.09 -31.70
N SER A 8 -17.43 7.00 -32.24
CA SER A 8 -18.89 6.91 -32.11
C SER A 8 -19.47 5.82 -33.02
N GLU A 9 -18.97 5.72 -34.26
CA GLU A 9 -19.35 4.63 -35.17
C GLU A 9 -19.03 3.27 -34.58
N LEU A 10 -17.81 3.13 -34.03
CA LEU A 10 -17.37 1.88 -33.42
C LEU A 10 -18.21 1.54 -32.17
N ALA A 11 -18.50 2.52 -31.31
CA ALA A 11 -19.36 2.31 -30.14
C ALA A 11 -20.76 1.85 -30.56
N CYS A 12 -21.36 2.48 -31.57
CA CYS A 12 -22.67 2.11 -32.11
C CYS A 12 -22.67 0.67 -32.65
N ALA A 13 -21.66 0.33 -33.46
CA ALA A 13 -21.52 -1.03 -34.03
C ALA A 13 -21.36 -2.11 -32.96
N LEU A 14 -20.74 -1.77 -31.83
CA LEU A 14 -20.59 -2.69 -30.68
C LEU A 14 -21.79 -2.69 -29.71
N GLY A 15 -22.86 -1.93 -29.98
CA GLY A 15 -24.02 -1.80 -29.12
C GLY A 15 -23.71 -1.11 -27.80
N LEU A 16 -22.78 -0.15 -27.80
CA LEU A 16 -22.35 0.65 -26.65
C LEU A 16 -22.88 2.07 -26.77
N PHE A 17 -22.95 2.79 -25.64
CA PHE A 17 -23.25 4.21 -25.66
C PHE A 17 -22.13 4.98 -26.38
N PRO A 18 -22.46 6.00 -27.19
CA PRO A 18 -21.47 6.82 -27.85
C PRO A 18 -20.60 7.55 -26.80
N PRO A 19 -19.28 7.62 -27.02
CA PRO A 19 -18.40 8.34 -26.13
C PRO A 19 -18.69 9.85 -26.18
N THR A 20 -18.41 10.55 -25.06
CA THR A 20 -18.43 12.02 -25.07
C THR A 20 -17.35 12.59 -25.96
N GLU A 21 -17.43 13.89 -26.25
CA GLU A 21 -16.40 14.60 -27.00
C GLU A 21 -15.01 14.42 -26.35
N GLU A 22 -14.92 14.59 -25.02
CA GLU A 22 -13.67 14.38 -24.26
C GLU A 22 -13.15 12.94 -24.41
N GLN A 23 -14.03 11.94 -24.29
CA GLN A 23 -13.68 10.54 -24.46
C GLN A 23 -13.30 10.22 -25.90
N SER A 24 -14.02 10.77 -26.87
CA SER A 24 -13.71 10.59 -28.29
C SER A 24 -12.34 11.13 -28.65
N ALA A 25 -11.97 12.29 -28.13
CA ALA A 25 -10.64 12.87 -28.31
C ALA A 25 -9.52 11.94 -27.78
N VAL A 26 -9.72 11.33 -26.61
CA VAL A 26 -8.77 10.36 -26.04
C VAL A 26 -8.72 9.08 -26.86
N ILE A 27 -9.88 8.53 -27.24
CA ILE A 27 -9.98 7.27 -28.00
C ILE A 27 -9.31 7.40 -29.37
N ALA A 28 -9.58 8.50 -30.08
CA ALA A 28 -9.08 8.76 -31.43
C ALA A 28 -7.70 9.43 -31.48
N ALA A 29 -7.08 9.71 -30.33
CA ALA A 29 -5.72 10.25 -30.35
C ALA A 29 -4.76 9.30 -31.10
N PRO A 30 -3.92 9.83 -31.99
CA PRO A 30 -3.00 9.01 -32.78
C PRO A 30 -2.04 8.21 -31.88
N PRO A 31 -1.37 7.17 -32.42
CA PRO A 31 -0.23 6.56 -31.73
C PRO A 31 0.79 7.60 -31.26
N GLY A 32 1.61 7.23 -30.30
CA GLY A 32 2.55 8.10 -29.61
C GLY A 32 2.24 8.21 -28.12
N PRO A 33 3.09 8.92 -27.36
CA PRO A 33 2.88 9.13 -25.93
C PRO A 33 1.70 10.09 -25.69
N LEU A 34 0.86 9.77 -24.71
CA LEU A 34 -0.34 10.52 -24.34
C LEU A 34 -0.58 10.47 -22.83
N VAL A 35 -0.84 11.62 -22.22
CA VAL A 35 -1.34 11.73 -20.86
C VAL A 35 -2.84 11.98 -20.86
N VAL A 36 -3.57 11.24 -20.04
CA VAL A 36 -5.00 11.43 -19.82
C VAL A 36 -5.25 11.72 -18.34
N ILE A 37 -5.58 12.96 -18.03
CA ILE A 37 -6.01 13.36 -16.69
C ILE A 37 -7.50 13.07 -16.56
N ALA A 38 -7.85 12.15 -15.66
CA ALA A 38 -9.22 11.68 -15.56
C ALA A 38 -9.65 11.56 -14.09
N GLY A 39 -10.49 12.47 -13.65
CA GLY A 39 -10.94 12.51 -12.26
C GLY A 39 -11.87 11.38 -11.86
N ALA A 40 -12.31 11.41 -10.59
CA ALA A 40 -13.17 10.39 -10.02
C ALA A 40 -14.50 10.23 -10.77
N GLY A 41 -14.73 9.03 -11.28
CA GLY A 41 -15.96 8.70 -12.02
C GLY A 41 -16.02 9.24 -13.44
N ALA A 42 -14.91 9.75 -14.02
CA ALA A 42 -14.87 10.28 -15.40
C ALA A 42 -14.84 9.20 -16.49
N GLY A 43 -14.90 7.92 -16.12
CA GLY A 43 -14.93 6.84 -17.09
C GLY A 43 -13.55 6.38 -17.57
N LYS A 44 -12.48 6.57 -16.76
CA LYS A 44 -11.10 6.13 -17.08
C LYS A 44 -11.05 4.77 -17.77
N THR A 45 -11.43 3.71 -17.05
CA THR A 45 -11.36 2.31 -17.53
C THR A 45 -12.20 2.08 -18.78
N GLU A 46 -13.33 2.78 -18.90
CA GLU A 46 -14.20 2.71 -20.08
C GLU A 46 -13.52 3.28 -21.32
N THR A 47 -12.96 4.47 -21.18
CA THR A 47 -12.23 5.17 -22.26
C THR A 47 -10.98 4.40 -22.68
N MET A 48 -10.24 3.84 -21.72
CA MET A 48 -9.04 3.04 -22.00
C MET A 48 -9.37 1.77 -22.79
N ALA A 49 -10.40 1.03 -22.35
CA ALA A 49 -10.84 -0.15 -23.09
C ALA A 49 -11.33 0.19 -24.50
N ALA A 50 -12.06 1.31 -24.66
CA ALA A 50 -12.49 1.78 -25.96
C ALA A 50 -11.33 2.18 -26.88
N ARG A 51 -10.28 2.85 -26.31
CA ARG A 51 -9.06 3.21 -27.05
C ARG A 51 -8.33 1.97 -27.58
N VAL A 52 -8.14 0.95 -26.75
CA VAL A 52 -7.52 -0.32 -27.21
C VAL A 52 -8.28 -0.90 -28.39
N VAL A 53 -9.60 -1.01 -28.25
CA VAL A 53 -10.45 -1.59 -29.31
C VAL A 53 -10.41 -0.74 -30.56
N TRP A 54 -10.40 0.59 -30.43
CA TRP A 54 -10.30 1.53 -31.54
C TRP A 54 -8.95 1.40 -32.27
N LEU A 55 -7.84 1.31 -31.53
CA LEU A 55 -6.49 1.11 -32.11
C LEU A 55 -6.41 -0.19 -32.90
N ILE A 56 -6.96 -1.28 -32.36
CA ILE A 56 -6.99 -2.60 -33.03
C ILE A 56 -7.91 -2.55 -34.26
N ALA A 57 -9.12 -2.01 -34.14
CA ALA A 57 -10.07 -1.91 -35.27
C ALA A 57 -9.54 -1.08 -36.45
N ASN A 58 -8.68 -0.11 -36.16
CA ASN A 58 -8.04 0.73 -37.18
C ASN A 58 -6.69 0.18 -37.67
N GLY A 59 -6.27 -1.00 -37.20
CA GLY A 59 -5.06 -1.68 -37.70
C GLY A 59 -3.74 -1.12 -37.15
N TYR A 60 -3.76 -0.38 -36.03
CA TYR A 60 -2.53 0.12 -35.39
C TYR A 60 -1.81 -0.93 -34.57
N ALA A 61 -2.51 -1.98 -34.11
CA ALA A 61 -1.95 -3.09 -33.35
C ALA A 61 -2.85 -4.33 -33.45
N GLU A 62 -2.26 -5.49 -33.16
CA GLU A 62 -2.96 -6.74 -32.93
C GLU A 62 -3.29 -6.94 -31.44
N PRO A 63 -4.26 -7.80 -31.08
CA PRO A 63 -4.61 -8.05 -29.67
C PRO A 63 -3.42 -8.50 -28.82
N ALA A 64 -2.51 -9.34 -29.34
CA ALA A 64 -1.31 -9.80 -28.66
C ALA A 64 -0.29 -8.69 -28.36
N GLN A 65 -0.34 -7.60 -29.12
CA GLN A 65 0.57 -6.46 -29.00
C GLN A 65 0.09 -5.41 -27.97
N VAL A 66 -0.90 -5.74 -27.13
CA VAL A 66 -1.44 -4.86 -26.10
C VAL A 66 -0.89 -5.25 -24.74
N LEU A 67 -0.24 -4.28 -24.07
CA LEU A 67 0.18 -4.34 -22.67
C LEU A 67 -0.63 -3.35 -21.84
N GLY A 68 -1.25 -3.81 -20.75
CA GLY A 68 -1.91 -2.95 -19.78
C GLY A 68 -1.33 -3.15 -18.37
N LEU A 69 -0.94 -2.07 -17.71
CA LEU A 69 -0.39 -2.09 -16.36
C LEU A 69 -1.29 -1.29 -15.41
N THR A 70 -1.60 -1.89 -14.26
CA THR A 70 -2.45 -1.28 -13.22
C THR A 70 -1.96 -1.66 -11.82
N PHE A 71 -2.49 -1.04 -10.77
CA PHE A 71 -2.04 -1.26 -9.39
C PHE A 71 -2.59 -2.53 -8.75
N THR A 72 -3.80 -2.97 -9.11
CA THR A 72 -4.46 -4.08 -8.41
C THR A 72 -4.83 -5.21 -9.36
N ARG A 73 -4.74 -6.46 -8.86
CA ARG A 73 -5.19 -7.65 -9.60
C ARG A 73 -6.66 -7.55 -10.01
N LYS A 74 -7.50 -6.93 -9.15
CA LYS A 74 -8.93 -6.71 -9.44
C LYS A 74 -9.11 -5.77 -10.63
N ALA A 75 -8.39 -4.65 -10.66
CA ALA A 75 -8.46 -3.70 -11.77
C ALA A 75 -7.92 -4.33 -13.07
N ALA A 76 -6.80 -5.05 -13.01
CA ALA A 76 -6.26 -5.78 -14.15
C ALA A 76 -7.29 -6.77 -14.74
N GLY A 77 -7.90 -7.60 -13.89
CA GLY A 77 -8.93 -8.54 -14.30
C GLY A 77 -10.19 -7.87 -14.86
N GLN A 78 -10.60 -6.73 -14.32
CA GLN A 78 -11.74 -5.96 -14.84
C GLN A 78 -11.45 -5.36 -16.21
N LEU A 79 -10.28 -4.74 -16.39
CA LEU A 79 -9.88 -4.17 -17.67
C LEU A 79 -9.74 -5.26 -18.74
N LEU A 80 -9.08 -6.37 -18.39
CA LEU A 80 -8.91 -7.50 -19.31
C LEU A 80 -10.23 -8.07 -19.79
N ARG A 81 -11.17 -8.35 -18.86
CA ARG A 81 -12.51 -8.85 -19.22
C ARG A 81 -13.24 -7.87 -20.15
N ARG A 82 -13.14 -6.58 -19.88
CA ARG A 82 -13.80 -5.54 -20.66
C ARG A 82 -13.22 -5.44 -22.07
N VAL A 83 -11.88 -5.44 -22.20
CA VAL A 83 -11.20 -5.44 -23.50
C VAL A 83 -11.55 -6.71 -24.29
N ARG A 84 -11.43 -7.90 -23.69
CA ARG A 84 -11.77 -9.17 -24.34
C ARG A 84 -13.22 -9.25 -24.82
N SER A 85 -14.18 -8.84 -23.99
CA SER A 85 -15.60 -8.82 -24.36
C SER A 85 -15.87 -7.91 -25.55
N ARG A 86 -15.18 -6.78 -25.65
CA ARG A 86 -15.33 -5.85 -26.77
C ARG A 86 -14.66 -6.34 -28.05
N LEU A 87 -13.47 -6.95 -27.92
CA LEU A 87 -12.79 -7.57 -29.07
C LEU A 87 -13.60 -8.72 -29.64
N ALA A 88 -14.22 -9.54 -28.79
CA ALA A 88 -15.13 -10.59 -29.24
C ALA A 88 -16.36 -10.02 -29.98
N ARG A 89 -16.93 -8.91 -29.49
CA ARG A 89 -18.02 -8.21 -30.22
C ARG A 89 -17.53 -7.63 -31.54
N LEU A 90 -16.34 -7.04 -31.57
CA LEU A 90 -15.73 -6.49 -32.78
C LEU A 90 -15.57 -7.56 -33.86
N ALA A 91 -15.06 -8.72 -33.49
CA ALA A 91 -14.97 -9.88 -34.38
C ALA A 91 -16.34 -10.34 -34.86
N GLY A 92 -17.34 -10.40 -33.95
CA GLY A 92 -18.72 -10.83 -34.26
C GLY A 92 -19.46 -9.91 -35.26
N VAL A 93 -19.07 -8.61 -35.33
CA VAL A 93 -19.65 -7.66 -36.32
C VAL A 93 -18.81 -7.49 -37.58
N GLY A 94 -17.72 -8.28 -37.73
CA GLY A 94 -16.88 -8.27 -38.91
C GLY A 94 -16.04 -6.99 -39.10
N LEU A 95 -15.81 -6.21 -38.04
CA LEU A 95 -15.04 -4.97 -38.06
C LEU A 95 -13.57 -5.17 -37.59
N GLY A 96 -13.03 -6.36 -37.70
CA GLY A 96 -11.64 -6.65 -37.37
C GLY A 96 -10.64 -6.08 -38.39
N PRO A 97 -9.32 -6.12 -38.09
CA PRO A 97 -8.28 -5.79 -39.06
C PRO A 97 -8.43 -6.70 -40.29
N VAL A 98 -8.16 -6.13 -41.48
CA VAL A 98 -8.26 -6.84 -42.76
C VAL A 98 -7.10 -7.82 -42.86
N GLY A 99 -7.33 -9.02 -42.40
CA GLY A 99 -6.57 -10.23 -42.61
C GLY A 99 -7.58 -11.36 -42.56
N ASP A 100 -7.41 -12.40 -43.33
CA ASP A 100 -8.36 -13.52 -43.55
C ASP A 100 -9.46 -13.63 -42.48
N ALA A 101 -10.71 -13.42 -42.90
CA ALA A 101 -11.90 -13.49 -42.05
C ALA A 101 -12.12 -14.83 -41.33
N ALA A 102 -11.22 -15.79 -41.50
CA ALA A 102 -11.20 -17.13 -40.92
C ALA A 102 -10.10 -17.34 -39.86
N ALA A 103 -9.14 -16.42 -39.68
CA ALA A 103 -8.12 -16.57 -38.65
C ALA A 103 -8.65 -16.00 -37.30
N GLU A 104 -8.76 -16.85 -36.29
CA GLU A 104 -8.91 -16.38 -34.91
C GLU A 104 -7.76 -15.38 -34.61
N PRO A 105 -8.03 -14.22 -33.98
CA PRO A 105 -6.97 -13.25 -33.68
C PRO A 105 -5.89 -13.94 -32.85
N GLU A 106 -4.68 -14.06 -33.38
CA GLU A 106 -3.57 -14.70 -32.69
C GLU A 106 -3.22 -13.92 -31.44
N GLY A 107 -3.37 -14.57 -30.29
CA GLY A 107 -2.97 -14.08 -28.98
C GLY A 107 -4.01 -13.21 -28.27
N ALA A 108 -3.76 -12.97 -27.00
CA ALA A 108 -4.63 -12.20 -26.12
C ALA A 108 -3.88 -11.01 -25.52
N PRO A 109 -4.57 -9.87 -25.24
CA PRO A 109 -3.99 -8.76 -24.51
C PRO A 109 -3.39 -9.20 -23.18
N VAL A 110 -2.20 -8.69 -22.86
CA VAL A 110 -1.54 -8.87 -21.57
C VAL A 110 -1.91 -7.70 -20.66
N ILE A 111 -2.69 -7.96 -19.62
CA ILE A 111 -3.04 -6.93 -18.63
C ILE A 111 -2.71 -7.48 -17.25
N SER A 112 -1.80 -6.80 -16.54
CA SER A 112 -1.26 -7.25 -15.27
C SER A 112 -1.02 -6.08 -14.30
N THR A 113 -0.53 -6.40 -13.11
CA THR A 113 -0.04 -5.35 -12.20
C THR A 113 1.40 -4.96 -12.54
N TYR A 114 1.81 -3.72 -12.15
CA TYR A 114 3.19 -3.26 -12.31
C TYR A 114 4.21 -4.25 -11.72
N HIS A 115 3.95 -4.81 -10.54
CA HIS A 115 4.84 -5.79 -9.91
C HIS A 115 4.85 -7.14 -10.64
N ALA A 116 3.71 -7.60 -11.14
CA ALA A 116 3.69 -8.83 -11.92
C ALA A 116 4.44 -8.68 -13.26
N PHE A 117 4.37 -7.50 -13.88
CA PHE A 117 5.16 -7.16 -15.05
C PHE A 117 6.66 -7.11 -14.74
N ALA A 118 7.06 -6.45 -13.63
CA ALA A 118 8.46 -6.47 -13.17
C ALA A 118 8.97 -7.89 -12.93
N GLY A 119 8.14 -8.76 -12.34
CA GLY A 119 8.47 -10.18 -12.17
C GLY A 119 8.63 -10.94 -13.50
N SER A 120 7.82 -10.62 -14.52
CA SER A 120 8.02 -11.22 -15.86
C SER A 120 9.31 -10.75 -16.51
N LEU A 121 9.65 -9.47 -16.40
CA LEU A 121 10.93 -8.94 -16.89
C LEU A 121 12.12 -9.66 -16.27
N LEU A 122 12.10 -9.88 -14.97
CA LEU A 122 13.20 -10.58 -14.29
C LEU A 122 13.25 -12.07 -14.65
N ARG A 123 12.13 -12.72 -14.93
CA ARG A 123 12.15 -14.11 -15.45
C ARG A 123 12.72 -14.20 -16.85
N ASP A 124 12.38 -13.23 -17.71
CA ASP A 124 12.77 -13.27 -19.12
C ASP A 124 14.22 -12.76 -19.32
N TYR A 125 14.66 -11.76 -18.55
CA TYR A 125 15.93 -11.05 -18.73
C TYR A 125 16.80 -10.97 -17.47
N GLY A 126 16.40 -11.57 -16.34
CA GLY A 126 17.08 -11.43 -15.05
C GLY A 126 18.53 -11.90 -15.04
N LEU A 127 18.91 -12.80 -15.95
CA LEU A 127 20.31 -13.26 -16.12
C LEU A 127 21.25 -12.17 -16.64
N LEU A 128 20.75 -11.05 -17.14
CA LEU A 128 21.56 -9.87 -17.45
C LEU A 128 22.00 -9.13 -16.18
N LEU A 129 21.31 -9.38 -15.07
CA LEU A 129 21.69 -8.98 -13.72
C LEU A 129 22.04 -10.25 -12.92
N PRO A 130 22.71 -10.14 -11.75
CA PRO A 130 22.92 -11.29 -10.87
C PRO A 130 21.62 -11.65 -10.11
N VAL A 131 20.52 -11.87 -10.86
CA VAL A 131 19.21 -12.26 -10.33
C VAL A 131 18.82 -13.60 -10.96
N GLU A 132 18.68 -14.60 -10.10
CA GLU A 132 18.28 -15.93 -10.55
C GLU A 132 16.77 -15.97 -10.90
N PRO A 133 16.36 -16.63 -12.00
CA PRO A 133 14.95 -16.69 -12.43
C PRO A 133 14.01 -17.37 -11.42
N ASP A 134 14.56 -18.25 -10.57
CA ASP A 134 13.84 -18.98 -9.52
C ASP A 134 13.80 -18.26 -8.17
N THR A 135 14.32 -17.03 -8.09
CA THR A 135 14.30 -16.23 -6.87
C THR A 135 12.86 -16.07 -6.34
N ARG A 136 12.62 -16.50 -5.09
CA ARG A 136 11.31 -16.52 -4.46
C ARG A 136 10.96 -15.16 -3.87
N LEU A 137 9.71 -14.73 -4.06
CA LEU A 137 9.19 -13.53 -3.41
C LEU A 137 8.78 -13.82 -1.97
N LEU A 138 9.23 -12.96 -1.05
CA LEU A 138 8.83 -12.98 0.35
C LEU A 138 7.50 -12.24 0.56
N SER A 139 6.69 -12.77 1.49
CA SER A 139 5.62 -12.00 2.11
C SER A 139 6.20 -10.95 3.08
N GLU A 140 5.39 -9.95 3.45
CA GLU A 140 5.80 -8.94 4.45
C GLU A 140 6.20 -9.59 5.79
N THR A 141 5.53 -10.66 6.20
CA THR A 141 5.81 -11.40 7.44
C THR A 141 7.14 -12.15 7.35
N GLU A 142 7.40 -12.86 6.26
CA GLU A 142 8.67 -13.57 6.05
C GLU A 142 9.85 -12.58 5.99
N LEU A 143 9.69 -11.46 5.29
CA LEU A 143 10.69 -10.40 5.24
C LEU A 143 10.97 -9.82 6.63
N TRP A 144 9.91 -9.57 7.42
CA TRP A 144 10.05 -9.07 8.78
C TRP A 144 10.80 -10.07 9.66
N GLN A 145 10.48 -11.35 9.58
CA GLN A 145 11.15 -12.40 10.34
C GLN A 145 12.63 -12.50 9.98
N LEU A 146 12.94 -12.51 8.68
CA LEU A 146 14.33 -12.54 8.19
C LEU A 146 15.13 -11.34 8.69
N ALA A 147 14.56 -10.14 8.61
CA ALA A 147 15.20 -8.92 9.10
C ALA A 147 15.35 -8.93 10.64
N PHE A 148 14.36 -9.46 11.36
CA PHE A 148 14.44 -9.59 12.82
C PHE A 148 15.57 -10.55 13.23
N ASP A 149 15.73 -11.67 12.54
CA ASP A 149 16.81 -12.63 12.80
C ASP A 149 18.19 -11.98 12.54
N VAL A 150 18.31 -11.18 11.47
CA VAL A 150 19.55 -10.41 11.18
C VAL A 150 19.83 -9.41 12.31
N VAL A 151 18.84 -8.63 12.73
CA VAL A 151 19.00 -7.63 13.82
C VAL A 151 19.37 -8.30 15.13
N ASN A 152 18.67 -9.38 15.51
CA ASN A 152 18.90 -10.08 16.76
C ASN A 152 20.22 -10.85 16.79
N GLY A 153 20.70 -11.29 15.62
CA GLY A 153 21.99 -11.97 15.47
C GLY A 153 23.20 -11.04 15.34
N TYR A 154 22.97 -9.72 15.18
CA TYR A 154 24.05 -8.76 14.97
C TYR A 154 24.93 -8.62 16.21
N ARG A 155 26.24 -8.66 16.01
CA ARG A 155 27.25 -8.63 17.08
C ARG A 155 28.01 -7.30 17.19
N GLY A 156 27.76 -6.37 16.26
CA GLY A 156 28.35 -5.03 16.30
C GLY A 156 27.63 -4.11 17.29
N GLU A 157 28.24 -2.96 17.56
CA GLU A 157 27.61 -1.92 18.38
C GLU A 157 26.59 -1.12 17.56
N LEU A 158 25.43 -0.87 18.16
CA LEU A 158 24.41 0.05 17.66
C LEU A 158 24.16 1.09 18.75
N HIS A 159 24.33 2.36 18.43
CA HIS A 159 24.12 3.46 19.39
C HIS A 159 22.61 3.81 19.47
N THR A 160 21.82 2.87 19.98
CA THR A 160 20.36 3.03 20.09
C THR A 160 19.82 2.39 21.37
N ASP A 161 18.83 3.03 21.96
CA ASP A 161 18.02 2.53 23.09
C ASP A 161 16.78 1.75 22.64
N LYS A 162 16.62 1.57 21.32
CA LYS A 162 15.43 0.94 20.75
C LYS A 162 15.48 -0.59 20.86
N THR A 163 14.31 -1.19 21.02
CA THR A 163 14.16 -2.67 21.04
C THR A 163 14.52 -3.27 19.67
N PRO A 164 14.96 -4.55 19.61
CA PRO A 164 15.24 -5.23 18.35
C PRO A 164 14.09 -5.14 17.33
N ALA A 165 12.84 -5.26 17.79
CA ALA A 165 11.66 -5.12 16.92
C ALA A 165 11.52 -3.70 16.34
N ALA A 166 11.86 -2.66 17.12
CA ALA A 166 11.85 -1.28 16.63
C ALA A 166 12.98 -1.04 15.62
N VAL A 167 14.18 -1.56 15.88
CA VAL A 167 15.31 -1.51 14.94
C VAL A 167 14.96 -2.26 13.65
N THR A 168 14.37 -3.44 13.73
CA THR A 168 13.89 -4.19 12.54
C THR A 168 12.93 -3.36 11.69
N SER A 169 12.00 -2.66 12.33
CA SER A 169 11.07 -1.78 11.62
C SER A 169 11.78 -0.58 10.95
N MET A 170 12.86 -0.06 11.55
CA MET A 170 13.68 1.00 10.96
C MET A 170 14.48 0.46 9.76
N VAL A 171 15.11 -0.69 9.90
CA VAL A 171 15.86 -1.38 8.82
C VAL A 171 14.94 -1.60 7.63
N LEU A 172 13.77 -2.22 7.83
CA LEU A 172 12.83 -2.51 6.74
C LEU A 172 12.28 -1.25 6.07
N ARG A 173 12.04 -0.19 6.84
CA ARG A 173 11.62 1.11 6.28
C ARG A 173 12.71 1.70 5.40
N LEU A 174 13.96 1.72 5.86
CA LEU A 174 15.09 2.24 5.11
C LEU A 174 15.38 1.37 3.88
N TRP A 175 15.33 0.04 4.02
CA TRP A 175 15.44 -0.93 2.94
C TRP A 175 14.47 -0.63 1.79
N GLY A 176 13.18 -0.46 2.12
CA GLY A 176 12.16 -0.10 1.12
C GLY A 176 12.40 1.26 0.48
N GLN A 177 12.90 2.25 1.23
CA GLN A 177 13.25 3.57 0.68
C GLN A 177 14.43 3.50 -0.28
N LEU A 178 15.48 2.74 0.05
CA LEU A 178 16.64 2.56 -0.81
C LEU A 178 16.25 1.87 -2.13
N ALA A 179 15.46 0.80 -2.05
CA ALA A 179 14.93 0.12 -3.22
C ALA A 179 14.07 1.04 -4.09
N GLU A 180 13.16 1.80 -3.49
CA GLU A 180 12.25 2.73 -4.20
C GLU A 180 13.03 3.84 -4.92
N HIS A 181 14.11 4.35 -4.33
CA HIS A 181 14.91 5.42 -4.89
C HIS A 181 16.13 4.94 -5.70
N LEU A 182 16.30 3.61 -5.85
CA LEU A 182 17.43 2.98 -6.55
C LEU A 182 18.80 3.37 -5.98
N VAL A 183 18.84 3.63 -4.68
CA VAL A 183 20.04 4.00 -3.92
C VAL A 183 20.62 2.78 -3.23
N ASP A 184 21.93 2.62 -3.24
CA ASP A 184 22.63 1.58 -2.50
C ASP A 184 23.21 2.08 -1.16
N THR A 185 23.67 1.16 -0.35
CA THR A 185 24.25 1.46 0.98
C THR A 185 25.55 2.25 0.90
N GLY A 186 26.33 2.11 -0.19
CA GLY A 186 27.52 2.91 -0.47
C GLY A 186 27.17 4.38 -0.66
N GLN A 187 26.23 4.66 -1.55
CA GLN A 187 25.73 6.02 -1.78
C GLN A 187 25.13 6.65 -0.51
N LEU A 188 24.49 5.86 0.35
CA LEU A 188 23.98 6.32 1.64
C LEU A 188 25.13 6.76 2.56
N ARG A 189 26.23 5.98 2.66
CA ARG A 189 27.43 6.33 3.42
C ARG A 189 28.08 7.59 2.88
N ASP A 190 28.29 7.67 1.57
CA ASP A 190 28.93 8.82 0.92
C ASP A 190 28.11 10.11 1.16
N THR A 191 26.78 10.00 1.05
CA THR A 191 25.87 11.12 1.34
C THR A 191 25.96 11.56 2.79
N HIS A 192 26.10 10.63 3.75
CA HIS A 192 26.27 10.96 5.16
C HIS A 192 27.56 11.74 5.40
N VAL A 193 28.69 11.23 4.90
CA VAL A 193 29.99 11.89 5.03
C VAL A 193 29.98 13.29 4.44
N GLU A 194 29.40 13.44 3.25
CA GLU A 194 29.32 14.75 2.60
C GLU A 194 28.39 15.71 3.35
N LEU A 195 27.25 15.23 3.85
CA LEU A 195 26.32 16.05 4.65
C LEU A 195 26.99 16.52 5.95
N GLU A 196 27.71 15.64 6.64
CA GLU A 196 28.45 15.98 7.85
C GLU A 196 29.49 17.07 7.56
N ARG A 197 30.28 16.90 6.49
CA ARG A 197 31.26 17.89 6.04
C ARG A 197 30.60 19.24 5.74
N LEU A 198 29.47 19.25 5.05
CA LEU A 198 28.73 20.47 4.72
C LEU A 198 28.16 21.15 5.97
N VAL A 199 27.51 20.40 6.86
CA VAL A 199 26.84 20.97 8.05
C VAL A 199 27.87 21.63 8.97
N HIS A 200 29.06 21.04 9.14
CA HIS A 200 30.10 21.57 10.01
C HIS A 200 31.06 22.56 9.31
N GLY A 201 31.18 22.50 7.99
CA GLY A 201 32.11 23.32 7.21
C GLY A 201 31.52 24.59 6.60
N LEU A 202 30.18 24.70 6.50
CA LEU A 202 29.56 25.88 5.92
C LEU A 202 29.66 27.11 6.85
N PRO A 203 29.97 28.31 6.29
CA PRO A 203 30.00 29.54 7.08
C PRO A 203 28.60 29.92 7.57
N ALA A 204 28.54 30.64 8.69
CA ALA A 204 27.27 31.19 9.20
C ALA A 204 26.60 32.09 8.16
N GLY A 205 25.28 31.94 8.00
CA GLY A 205 24.49 32.81 7.11
C GLY A 205 24.47 34.27 7.55
N PRO A 206 24.19 35.22 6.65
CA PRO A 206 24.29 36.67 6.94
C PRO A 206 23.37 37.16 8.08
N TYR A 207 22.33 36.39 8.39
CA TYR A 207 21.38 36.72 9.48
C TYR A 207 21.49 35.78 10.69
N GLN A 208 22.48 34.91 10.73
CA GLN A 208 22.69 33.96 11.81
C GLN A 208 23.51 34.60 12.93
N ARG A 209 22.95 34.64 14.14
CA ARG A 209 23.60 35.26 15.31
C ARG A 209 24.69 34.38 15.95
N GLU A 210 24.53 33.06 15.84
CA GLU A 210 25.48 32.08 16.38
C GLU A 210 26.34 31.49 15.24
N ARG A 211 27.59 31.18 15.54
CA ARG A 211 28.57 30.70 14.54
C ARG A 211 28.48 29.19 14.24
N GLY A 212 27.50 28.50 14.82
CA GLY A 212 27.33 27.05 14.62
C GLY A 212 26.20 26.72 13.65
N PRO A 213 26.05 25.42 13.28
CA PRO A 213 24.94 24.93 12.46
C PRO A 213 23.59 25.19 13.13
N SER A 214 22.55 25.43 12.32
CA SER A 214 21.19 25.58 12.85
C SER A 214 20.67 24.26 13.43
N GLN A 215 19.75 24.34 14.42
CA GLN A 215 19.11 23.17 15.02
C GLN A 215 18.38 22.30 13.98
N TRP A 216 17.91 22.90 12.89
CA TRP A 216 17.30 22.16 11.80
C TRP A 216 18.33 21.31 11.05
N LEU A 217 19.50 21.87 10.72
CA LEU A 217 20.59 21.14 10.06
C LEU A 217 21.14 20.03 10.97
N LEU A 218 21.29 20.28 12.27
CA LEU A 218 21.74 19.26 13.21
C LEU A 218 20.74 18.11 13.33
N ARG A 219 19.43 18.38 13.32
CA ARG A 219 18.39 17.33 13.28
C ARG A 219 18.42 16.55 11.98
N LEU A 220 18.63 17.22 10.86
CA LEU A 220 18.77 16.55 9.55
C LEU A 220 19.98 15.63 9.55
N LEU A 221 21.13 16.11 10.03
CA LEU A 221 22.36 15.32 10.16
C LEU A 221 22.13 14.13 11.11
N GLY A 222 21.54 14.34 12.29
CA GLY A 222 21.23 13.26 13.24
C GLY A 222 20.36 12.16 12.64
N THR A 223 19.33 12.53 11.88
CA THR A 223 18.51 11.55 11.16
C THR A 223 19.31 10.77 10.12
N GLN A 224 20.25 11.43 9.43
CA GLN A 224 21.10 10.77 8.45
C GLN A 224 22.16 9.89 9.13
N THR A 225 22.67 10.29 10.30
CA THR A 225 23.58 9.48 11.13
C THR A 225 22.88 8.19 11.57
N GLU A 226 21.64 8.27 12.11
CA GLU A 226 20.86 7.08 12.46
C GLU A 226 20.69 6.11 11.27
N ARG A 227 20.47 6.64 10.06
CA ARG A 227 20.38 5.82 8.85
C ARG A 227 21.71 5.16 8.48
N ALA A 228 22.80 5.90 8.59
CA ALA A 228 24.15 5.38 8.30
C ALA A 228 24.56 4.27 9.29
N GLU A 229 24.17 4.37 10.55
CA GLU A 229 24.38 3.33 11.57
C GLU A 229 23.65 2.02 11.27
N LEU A 230 22.53 2.07 10.52
CA LEU A 230 21.81 0.87 10.10
C LEU A 230 22.42 0.16 8.89
N VAL A 231 23.41 0.76 8.23
CA VAL A 231 24.00 0.20 6.99
C VAL A 231 24.56 -1.21 7.18
N PRO A 232 25.28 -1.56 8.26
CA PRO A 232 25.75 -2.94 8.45
C PRO A 232 24.61 -3.96 8.52
N LEU A 233 23.44 -3.57 9.07
CA LEU A 233 22.27 -4.43 9.13
C LEU A 233 21.59 -4.58 7.76
N LEU A 234 21.59 -3.51 6.95
CA LEU A 234 21.09 -3.55 5.58
C LEU A 234 21.98 -4.44 4.69
N ASP A 235 23.29 -4.32 4.81
CA ASP A 235 24.25 -5.15 4.06
C ASP A 235 24.10 -6.63 4.46
N ALA A 236 23.97 -6.93 5.76
CA ALA A 236 23.73 -8.29 6.27
C ALA A 236 22.37 -8.86 5.79
N LEU A 237 21.32 -8.03 5.73
CA LEU A 237 20.02 -8.43 5.20
C LEU A 237 20.11 -8.76 3.70
N ASP A 238 20.80 -7.92 2.93
CA ASP A 238 21.01 -8.15 1.49
C ASP A 238 21.76 -9.45 1.23
N GLU A 239 22.86 -9.68 1.97
CA GLU A 239 23.64 -10.91 1.88
C GLU A 239 22.80 -12.15 2.23
N ARG A 240 22.01 -12.07 3.30
CA ARG A 240 21.12 -13.15 3.71
C ARG A 240 20.05 -13.45 2.67
N MET A 241 19.42 -12.42 2.11
CA MET A 241 18.41 -12.58 1.05
C MET A 241 18.99 -13.19 -0.22
N ARG A 242 20.22 -12.79 -0.61
CA ARG A 242 20.92 -13.42 -1.74
C ARG A 242 21.26 -14.88 -1.47
N ALA A 243 21.77 -15.20 -0.28
CA ALA A 243 22.12 -16.58 0.09
C ALA A 243 20.89 -17.51 0.07
N GLU A 244 19.73 -17.01 0.48
CA GLU A 244 18.47 -17.77 0.47
C GLU A 244 17.71 -17.70 -0.87
N LYS A 245 18.24 -16.98 -1.88
CA LYS A 245 17.61 -16.74 -3.19
C LYS A 245 16.19 -16.20 -3.03
N VAL A 246 16.04 -15.18 -2.21
CA VAL A 246 14.75 -14.52 -1.96
C VAL A 246 14.84 -13.03 -2.22
N MET A 247 13.69 -12.42 -2.56
CA MET A 247 13.55 -10.96 -2.71
C MET A 247 12.18 -10.50 -2.23
N ASP A 248 12.05 -9.20 -1.93
CA ASP A 248 10.77 -8.58 -1.69
C ASP A 248 10.24 -7.85 -2.93
N PHE A 249 9.05 -7.29 -2.85
CA PHE A 249 8.44 -6.53 -3.94
C PHE A 249 9.19 -5.25 -4.29
N GLY A 250 9.85 -4.60 -3.30
CA GLY A 250 10.67 -3.41 -3.52
C GLY A 250 11.91 -3.74 -4.33
N MET A 251 12.63 -4.78 -3.93
CA MET A 251 13.80 -5.28 -4.68
C MET A 251 13.43 -5.76 -6.09
N GLN A 252 12.30 -6.45 -6.24
CA GLN A 252 11.82 -6.88 -7.55
C GLN A 252 11.66 -5.69 -8.50
N MET A 253 11.04 -4.61 -8.02
CA MET A 253 10.84 -3.40 -8.82
C MET A 253 12.15 -2.67 -9.08
N ALA A 254 13.02 -2.56 -8.07
CA ALA A 254 14.34 -1.94 -8.21
C ALA A 254 15.23 -2.69 -9.20
N SER A 255 15.24 -4.02 -9.16
CA SER A 255 15.97 -4.86 -10.11
C SER A 255 15.43 -4.72 -11.53
N ALA A 256 14.10 -4.68 -11.70
CA ALA A 256 13.49 -4.43 -13.01
C ALA A 256 13.85 -3.03 -13.56
N ALA A 257 13.94 -2.02 -12.69
CA ALA A 257 14.35 -0.67 -13.08
C ALA A 257 15.84 -0.61 -13.49
N ARG A 258 16.71 -1.26 -12.73
CA ARG A 258 18.15 -1.37 -13.07
C ARG A 258 18.35 -2.14 -14.37
N LEU A 259 17.61 -3.23 -14.56
CA LEU A 259 17.62 -4.01 -15.81
C LEU A 259 17.23 -3.14 -17.00
N ALA A 260 16.11 -2.44 -16.92
CA ALA A 260 15.61 -1.59 -17.99
C ALA A 260 16.58 -0.44 -18.33
N ALA A 261 17.15 0.20 -17.30
CA ALA A 261 18.08 1.32 -17.47
C ALA A 261 19.47 0.89 -17.96
N GLY A 262 19.93 -0.29 -17.53
CA GLY A 262 21.27 -0.81 -17.87
C GLY A 262 21.33 -1.52 -19.22
N PHE A 263 20.20 -2.00 -19.76
CA PHE A 263 20.15 -2.82 -20.97
C PHE A 263 19.09 -2.32 -21.95
N PRO A 264 19.43 -1.34 -22.81
CA PRO A 264 18.50 -0.73 -23.76
C PRO A 264 17.80 -1.73 -24.71
N GLN A 265 18.45 -2.83 -25.04
CA GLN A 265 17.90 -3.90 -25.87
C GLN A 265 16.64 -4.52 -25.30
N VAL A 266 16.47 -4.55 -23.97
CA VAL A 266 15.24 -5.02 -23.33
C VAL A 266 14.06 -4.12 -23.71
N GLY A 267 14.28 -2.80 -23.75
CA GLY A 267 13.28 -1.84 -24.22
C GLY A 267 12.96 -2.03 -25.70
N GLU A 268 13.97 -2.30 -26.53
CA GLU A 268 13.79 -2.56 -27.97
C GLU A 268 12.92 -3.79 -28.21
N ASP A 269 13.21 -4.92 -27.55
CA ASP A 269 12.43 -6.15 -27.63
C ASP A 269 10.97 -5.93 -27.19
N LEU A 270 10.76 -5.19 -26.09
CA LEU A 270 9.41 -4.93 -25.61
C LEU A 270 8.62 -3.99 -26.54
N ARG A 271 9.24 -2.98 -27.14
CA ARG A 271 8.59 -2.12 -28.14
C ARG A 271 8.30 -2.86 -29.43
N ALA A 272 9.12 -3.82 -29.81
CA ALA A 272 8.84 -4.71 -30.94
C ALA A 272 7.63 -5.62 -30.65
N ARG A 273 7.53 -6.11 -29.39
CA ARG A 273 6.45 -7.01 -28.94
C ARG A 273 5.13 -6.27 -28.68
N TYR A 274 5.17 -5.06 -28.09
CA TYR A 274 3.99 -4.30 -27.69
C TYR A 274 3.89 -3.01 -28.48
N ARG A 275 2.75 -2.81 -29.14
CA ARG A 275 2.45 -1.59 -29.92
C ARG A 275 1.45 -0.67 -29.22
N VAL A 276 0.75 -1.19 -28.20
CA VAL A 276 -0.18 -0.44 -27.34
C VAL A 276 0.20 -0.70 -25.90
N VAL A 277 0.56 0.33 -25.16
CA VAL A 277 0.89 0.28 -23.73
C VAL A 277 -0.03 1.22 -22.96
N LEU A 278 -0.75 0.66 -22.00
CA LEU A 278 -1.63 1.40 -21.10
C LEU A 278 -1.06 1.40 -19.69
N LEU A 279 -0.91 2.58 -19.10
CA LEU A 279 -0.44 2.77 -17.73
C LEU A 279 -1.58 3.40 -16.91
N ASP A 280 -2.30 2.57 -16.15
CA ASP A 280 -3.44 3.01 -15.33
C ASP A 280 -2.98 3.45 -13.94
N GLU A 281 -3.69 4.42 -13.35
CA GLU A 281 -3.40 5.05 -12.05
C GLU A 281 -1.94 5.54 -11.93
N TYR A 282 -1.40 6.12 -13.00
CA TYR A 282 0.01 6.49 -13.09
C TYR A 282 0.48 7.49 -12.02
N GLN A 283 -0.43 8.25 -11.40
CA GLN A 283 -0.12 9.14 -10.27
C GLN A 283 0.34 8.39 -9.01
N ASP A 284 0.05 7.09 -8.91
CA ASP A 284 0.45 6.25 -7.78
C ASP A 284 1.75 5.47 -8.03
N THR A 285 2.41 5.69 -9.18
CA THR A 285 3.71 5.09 -9.47
C THR A 285 4.81 5.69 -8.60
N GLY A 286 5.74 4.84 -8.17
CA GLY A 286 6.94 5.24 -7.46
C GLY A 286 8.08 5.63 -8.40
N HIS A 287 9.23 5.99 -7.78
CA HIS A 287 10.42 6.39 -8.53
C HIS A 287 11.00 5.24 -9.36
N ALA A 288 11.18 4.06 -8.76
CA ALA A 288 11.72 2.88 -9.46
C ALA A 288 10.82 2.48 -10.64
N GLN A 289 9.48 2.50 -10.46
CA GLN A 289 8.54 2.22 -11.54
C GLN A 289 8.66 3.23 -12.68
N ARG A 290 8.75 4.52 -12.35
CA ARG A 290 8.94 5.59 -13.33
C ARG A 290 10.22 5.39 -14.14
N ILE A 291 11.36 5.09 -13.48
CA ILE A 291 12.63 4.83 -14.15
C ILE A 291 12.53 3.60 -15.05
N ALA A 292 11.96 2.49 -14.56
CA ALA A 292 11.76 1.28 -15.38
C ALA A 292 10.95 1.59 -16.64
N LEU A 293 9.80 2.24 -16.49
CA LEU A 293 8.90 2.52 -17.60
C LEU A 293 9.50 3.52 -18.60
N SER A 294 10.19 4.57 -18.12
CA SER A 294 10.82 5.54 -19.02
C SER A 294 11.99 4.94 -19.79
N ALA A 295 12.76 4.03 -19.19
CA ALA A 295 13.82 3.31 -19.87
C ALA A 295 13.28 2.33 -20.93
N LEU A 296 12.14 1.66 -20.65
CA LEU A 296 11.55 0.70 -21.58
C LEU A 296 10.81 1.35 -22.75
N PHE A 297 10.04 2.42 -22.50
CA PHE A 297 9.06 2.96 -23.42
C PHE A 297 9.22 4.47 -23.71
N GLY A 298 10.17 5.14 -23.04
CA GLY A 298 10.38 6.58 -23.12
C GLY A 298 11.48 6.99 -24.10
N GLY A 299 11.93 8.25 -23.97
CA GLY A 299 13.08 8.79 -24.72
C GLY A 299 12.78 9.21 -26.15
N GLY A 300 11.54 9.29 -26.60
CA GLY A 300 11.18 9.70 -27.96
C GLY A 300 11.61 8.72 -29.06
N VAL A 301 11.72 7.43 -28.73
CA VAL A 301 12.33 6.43 -29.61
C VAL A 301 11.35 5.91 -30.68
N ASP A 302 10.03 5.95 -30.40
CA ASP A 302 9.03 5.33 -31.29
C ASP A 302 7.64 5.99 -31.14
N ASP A 303 7.33 6.93 -32.02
CA ASP A 303 6.00 7.54 -32.10
C ASP A 303 4.91 6.58 -32.65
N GLY A 304 5.29 5.44 -33.19
CA GLY A 304 4.35 4.37 -33.57
C GLY A 304 3.83 3.57 -32.38
N LEU A 305 4.46 3.67 -31.21
CA LEU A 305 3.98 3.07 -29.98
C LEU A 305 2.85 3.91 -29.38
N ALA A 306 1.65 3.36 -29.26
CA ALA A 306 0.53 4.01 -28.58
C ALA A 306 0.67 3.88 -27.06
N LEU A 307 1.49 4.72 -26.44
CA LEU A 307 1.73 4.75 -25.00
C LEU A 307 0.77 5.74 -24.32
N THR A 308 -0.10 5.26 -23.45
CA THR A 308 -1.11 6.09 -22.79
C THR A 308 -1.05 5.94 -21.27
N ALA A 309 -0.69 7.01 -20.58
CA ALA A 309 -0.78 7.09 -19.11
C ALA A 309 -2.09 7.76 -18.70
N VAL A 310 -2.78 7.14 -17.74
CA VAL A 310 -4.04 7.66 -17.20
C VAL A 310 -3.93 7.80 -15.69
N GLY A 311 -4.46 8.89 -15.17
CA GLY A 311 -4.47 9.11 -13.73
C GLY A 311 -5.13 10.40 -13.30
N ASP A 312 -5.16 10.62 -12.00
CA ASP A 312 -5.61 11.86 -11.37
C ASP A 312 -4.62 12.26 -10.27
N PRO A 313 -3.83 13.32 -10.47
CA PRO A 313 -2.84 13.76 -9.48
C PRO A 313 -3.47 14.11 -8.12
N ILE A 314 -4.76 14.50 -8.11
CA ILE A 314 -5.49 14.80 -6.87
C ILE A 314 -5.84 13.53 -6.07
N GLN A 315 -5.87 12.37 -6.73
CA GLN A 315 -6.14 11.07 -6.11
C GLN A 315 -4.87 10.29 -5.74
N SER A 316 -3.68 10.90 -5.78
CA SER A 316 -2.45 10.25 -5.31
C SER A 316 -2.49 10.05 -3.79
N ILE A 317 -2.65 8.82 -3.34
CA ILE A 317 -2.82 8.43 -1.94
C ILE A 317 -1.75 7.46 -1.42
N TYR A 318 -0.79 7.09 -2.25
CA TYR A 318 0.30 6.16 -1.91
C TYR A 318 1.65 6.84 -1.70
N GLY A 319 1.67 8.14 -1.33
CA GLY A 319 2.91 8.86 -1.03
C GLY A 319 3.78 8.20 0.05
N TRP A 320 3.16 7.51 1.00
CA TRP A 320 3.85 6.74 2.04
C TRP A 320 4.55 5.47 1.51
N ARG A 321 4.24 5.05 0.26
CA ARG A 321 4.90 3.97 -0.49
C ARG A 321 5.85 4.49 -1.57
N GLY A 322 6.21 5.77 -1.55
CA GLY A 322 7.09 6.37 -2.55
C GLY A 322 6.41 6.94 -3.79
N ALA A 323 5.08 6.84 -3.90
CA ALA A 323 4.34 7.46 -5.00
C ALA A 323 4.45 8.99 -4.98
N SER A 324 4.47 9.59 -6.16
CA SER A 324 4.50 11.03 -6.31
C SER A 324 3.43 11.53 -7.28
N ALA A 325 2.57 12.43 -6.80
CA ALA A 325 1.59 13.11 -7.64
C ALA A 325 2.23 13.85 -8.84
N THR A 326 3.52 14.17 -8.75
CA THR A 326 4.28 14.83 -9.83
C THR A 326 4.66 13.88 -10.97
N ASN A 327 4.55 12.54 -10.79
CA ASN A 327 4.91 11.58 -11.83
C ASN A 327 4.01 11.71 -13.07
N LEU A 328 2.71 11.93 -12.88
CA LEU A 328 1.80 12.10 -14.02
C LEU A 328 2.13 13.35 -14.87
N PRO A 329 2.38 14.54 -14.29
CA PRO A 329 2.89 15.68 -15.07
C PRO A 329 4.25 15.43 -15.72
N ARG A 330 5.17 14.79 -14.98
CA ARG A 330 6.51 14.47 -15.50
C ARG A 330 6.48 13.51 -16.68
N PHE A 331 5.40 12.74 -16.84
CA PHE A 331 5.24 11.86 -18.00
C PHE A 331 5.45 12.62 -19.32
N THR A 332 4.99 13.86 -19.43
CA THR A 332 5.14 14.65 -20.65
C THR A 332 6.60 14.87 -21.07
N THR A 333 7.52 14.89 -20.12
CA THR A 333 8.96 15.07 -20.32
C THR A 333 9.74 13.75 -20.25
N ASP A 334 9.29 12.78 -19.47
CA ASP A 334 9.90 11.44 -19.39
C ASP A 334 9.63 10.64 -20.68
N PHE A 335 8.50 10.94 -21.36
CA PHE A 335 8.06 10.26 -22.59
C PHE A 335 7.75 11.32 -23.68
N PRO A 336 8.77 12.03 -24.17
CA PRO A 336 8.58 12.99 -25.26
C PRO A 336 8.26 12.28 -26.56
N ARG A 337 7.79 13.03 -27.55
CA ARG A 337 7.71 12.56 -28.93
C ARG A 337 9.10 12.48 -29.57
N SER A 338 9.20 11.83 -30.73
CA SER A 338 10.47 11.67 -31.46
C SER A 338 11.09 13.01 -31.88
N ASP A 339 10.28 14.05 -32.05
CA ASP A 339 10.74 15.42 -32.35
C ASP A 339 11.18 16.20 -31.08
N GLY A 340 11.17 15.56 -29.90
CA GLY A 340 11.51 16.17 -28.62
C GLY A 340 10.39 17.00 -27.99
N THR A 341 9.22 17.11 -28.63
CA THR A 341 8.09 17.83 -28.04
C THR A 341 7.46 17.03 -26.90
N PRO A 342 6.95 17.71 -25.86
CA PRO A 342 6.28 17.03 -24.75
C PRO A 342 5.07 16.22 -25.22
N ALA A 343 4.80 15.09 -24.53
CA ALA A 343 3.58 14.33 -24.77
C ALA A 343 2.33 15.18 -24.56
N PRO A 344 1.31 15.07 -25.44
CA PRO A 344 0.06 15.82 -25.29
C PRO A 344 -0.71 15.36 -24.03
N VAL A 345 -1.48 16.29 -23.47
CA VAL A 345 -2.32 16.08 -22.30
C VAL A 345 -3.78 16.27 -22.69
N LEU A 346 -4.61 15.28 -22.44
CA LEU A 346 -6.06 15.32 -22.59
C LEU A 346 -6.74 15.14 -21.23
N GLU A 347 -7.95 15.67 -21.08
CA GLU A 347 -8.67 15.62 -19.81
C GLU A 347 -10.07 15.02 -19.96
N LEU A 348 -10.46 14.18 -18.99
CA LEU A 348 -11.83 13.72 -18.80
C LEU A 348 -12.39 14.41 -17.56
N ARG A 349 -13.24 15.41 -17.76
CA ARG A 349 -13.78 16.28 -16.71
C ARG A 349 -15.17 15.89 -16.23
N THR A 350 -15.93 15.13 -17.04
CA THR A 350 -17.31 14.80 -16.75
C THR A 350 -17.38 13.56 -15.87
N SER A 351 -17.79 13.73 -14.61
CA SER A 351 -18.02 12.62 -13.69
C SER A 351 -19.40 11.98 -13.94
N TRP A 352 -19.40 10.71 -14.29
CA TRP A 352 -20.61 9.90 -14.51
C TRP A 352 -21.14 9.26 -13.22
N ARG A 353 -20.29 9.21 -12.19
CA ARG A 353 -20.59 8.59 -10.90
C ARG A 353 -21.18 9.56 -9.90
N ASN A 354 -20.59 10.74 -9.79
CA ASN A 354 -20.82 11.64 -8.67
C ASN A 354 -21.89 12.70 -8.98
N PRO A 355 -22.88 12.88 -8.10
CA PRO A 355 -23.91 13.91 -8.27
C PRO A 355 -23.34 15.33 -8.02
N PRO A 356 -24.05 16.39 -8.49
CA PRO A 356 -23.58 17.77 -8.43
C PRO A 356 -23.20 18.27 -7.03
N ARG A 357 -23.99 17.95 -5.99
CA ARG A 357 -23.69 18.38 -4.62
C ARG A 357 -22.41 17.75 -4.07
N THR A 358 -22.19 16.46 -4.34
CA THR A 358 -20.96 15.76 -3.96
C THR A 358 -19.75 16.36 -4.66
N LEU A 359 -19.85 16.60 -5.98
CA LEU A 359 -18.75 17.22 -6.74
C LEU A 359 -18.42 18.64 -6.27
N ARG A 360 -19.43 19.42 -5.86
CA ARG A 360 -19.20 20.75 -5.30
C ARG A 360 -18.31 20.69 -4.06
N VAL A 361 -18.60 19.77 -3.14
CA VAL A 361 -17.79 19.58 -1.93
C VAL A 361 -16.41 19.05 -2.28
N ALA A 362 -16.32 18.02 -3.12
CA ALA A 362 -15.03 17.44 -3.55
C ALA A 362 -14.14 18.47 -4.26
N ASN A 363 -14.73 19.29 -5.14
CA ASN A 363 -14.02 20.37 -5.81
C ASN A 363 -13.55 21.47 -4.85
N ALA A 364 -14.33 21.79 -3.81
CA ALA A 364 -13.95 22.77 -2.78
C ALA A 364 -12.79 22.24 -1.93
N VAL A 365 -12.87 20.99 -1.47
CA VAL A 365 -11.81 20.35 -0.67
C VAL A 365 -10.50 20.23 -1.46
N SER A 366 -10.58 19.86 -2.74
CA SER A 366 -9.40 19.69 -3.59
C SER A 366 -8.85 21.01 -4.18
N ALA A 367 -9.51 22.15 -3.96
CA ALA A 367 -9.11 23.44 -4.55
C ALA A 367 -7.68 23.84 -4.16
N GLU A 368 -7.27 23.63 -2.91
CA GLU A 368 -5.91 23.94 -2.45
C GLU A 368 -4.87 23.03 -3.10
N ALA A 369 -5.14 21.72 -3.18
CA ALA A 369 -4.25 20.77 -3.84
C ALA A 369 -4.08 21.14 -5.33
N ARG A 370 -5.15 21.53 -6.02
CA ARG A 370 -5.08 22.00 -7.41
C ARG A 370 -4.28 23.26 -7.59
N ARG A 371 -4.27 24.19 -6.62
CA ARG A 371 -3.45 25.41 -6.69
C ARG A 371 -1.96 25.12 -6.49
N ARG A 372 -1.62 24.14 -5.67
CA ARG A 372 -0.22 23.78 -5.31
C ARG A 372 0.38 22.73 -6.23
N SER A 373 -0.45 21.94 -6.85
CA SER A 373 -0.06 20.81 -7.68
C SER A 373 -0.24 21.17 -9.16
N VAL A 374 -0.35 20.16 -9.98
CA VAL A 374 -0.57 20.24 -11.43
C VAL A 374 -1.86 20.98 -11.76
N ALA A 375 -1.86 21.69 -12.87
CA ALA A 375 -3.04 22.33 -13.44
C ALA A 375 -4.08 21.25 -13.85
N VAL A 376 -4.97 20.90 -12.93
CA VAL A 376 -6.09 19.98 -13.13
C VAL A 376 -7.39 20.75 -12.96
N HIS A 377 -8.29 20.62 -13.93
CA HIS A 377 -9.57 21.30 -13.86
C HIS A 377 -10.55 20.62 -12.89
N ALA A 378 -11.49 21.42 -12.37
CA ALA A 378 -12.57 20.91 -11.54
C ALA A 378 -13.50 19.97 -12.31
N LEU A 379 -13.96 18.90 -11.64
CA LEU A 379 -14.90 17.97 -12.24
C LEU A 379 -16.30 18.60 -12.35
N ARG A 380 -16.99 18.25 -13.43
CA ARG A 380 -18.41 18.61 -13.64
C ARG A 380 -19.29 17.36 -13.63
N PRO A 381 -20.53 17.46 -13.17
CA PRO A 381 -21.44 16.33 -13.21
C PRO A 381 -21.86 16.01 -14.66
N ARG A 382 -22.27 14.77 -14.90
CA ARG A 382 -22.94 14.42 -16.16
C ARG A 382 -24.21 15.26 -16.35
N PRO A 383 -24.65 15.48 -17.60
CA PRO A 383 -25.97 16.03 -17.87
C PRO A 383 -27.06 15.25 -17.13
N ASP A 384 -28.09 15.91 -16.65
CA ASP A 384 -29.26 15.32 -15.97
C ASP A 384 -28.96 14.47 -14.72
N ALA A 385 -27.79 14.70 -14.10
CA ALA A 385 -27.45 14.04 -12.86
C ALA A 385 -28.37 14.48 -11.72
N PRO A 386 -28.92 13.56 -10.91
CA PRO A 386 -29.69 13.92 -9.73
C PRO A 386 -28.83 14.72 -8.76
N PRO A 387 -29.43 15.66 -7.98
CA PRO A 387 -28.63 16.60 -7.16
C PRO A 387 -27.74 15.94 -6.11
N GLY A 388 -28.09 14.72 -5.65
CA GLY A 388 -27.42 14.03 -4.57
C GLY A 388 -27.67 14.69 -3.20
N THR A 389 -27.14 14.07 -2.14
CA THR A 389 -27.23 14.60 -0.78
C THR A 389 -25.85 14.58 -0.13
N VAL A 390 -25.48 15.68 0.51
CA VAL A 390 -24.30 15.78 1.37
C VAL A 390 -24.77 16.27 2.73
N ARG A 391 -24.35 15.61 3.79
CA ARG A 391 -24.63 15.98 5.17
C ARG A 391 -23.31 16.09 5.94
N CYS A 392 -23.27 17.02 6.89
CA CYS A 392 -22.19 17.17 7.86
C CYS A 392 -22.80 17.15 9.26
N ALA A 393 -22.12 16.51 10.20
CA ALA A 393 -22.49 16.53 11.60
C ALA A 393 -21.24 16.78 12.43
N LEU A 394 -21.38 17.62 13.46
CA LEU A 394 -20.42 17.77 14.53
C LEU A 394 -21.08 17.24 15.80
N LEU A 395 -20.52 16.19 16.38
CA LEU A 395 -21.13 15.46 17.47
C LEU A 395 -20.28 15.59 18.74
N PRO A 396 -20.87 15.42 19.94
CA PRO A 396 -20.16 15.70 21.20
C PRO A 396 -19.03 14.69 21.48
N ASP A 397 -19.19 13.45 21.01
CA ASP A 397 -18.21 12.39 21.27
C ASP A 397 -18.26 11.30 20.17
N VAL A 398 -17.33 10.37 20.26
CA VAL A 398 -17.16 9.27 19.32
C VAL A 398 -18.33 8.25 19.39
N VAL A 399 -19.02 8.15 20.50
CA VAL A 399 -20.17 7.24 20.65
C VAL A 399 -21.34 7.81 19.86
N ALA A 400 -21.65 9.09 20.05
CA ALA A 400 -22.67 9.79 19.28
C ALA A 400 -22.39 9.78 17.78
N GLU A 401 -21.11 9.86 17.37
CA GLU A 401 -20.69 9.72 15.96
C GLU A 401 -21.02 8.33 15.39
N ARG A 402 -20.71 7.27 16.11
CA ARG A 402 -21.01 5.88 15.70
C ARG A 402 -22.50 5.63 15.56
N GLU A 403 -23.26 6.07 16.56
CA GLU A 403 -24.73 5.96 16.55
C GLU A 403 -25.35 6.74 15.39
N TRP A 404 -24.91 7.98 15.15
CA TRP A 404 -25.37 8.80 14.04
C TRP A 404 -25.11 8.14 12.68
N ILE A 405 -23.91 7.58 12.46
CA ILE A 405 -23.57 6.84 11.24
C ILE A 405 -24.51 5.64 11.07
N ALA A 406 -24.67 4.85 12.14
CA ALA A 406 -25.46 3.64 12.11
C ALA A 406 -26.96 3.92 11.89
N ASP A 407 -27.51 4.93 12.55
CA ASP A 407 -28.90 5.37 12.36
C ASP A 407 -29.16 5.88 10.93
N HIS A 408 -28.18 6.62 10.38
CA HIS A 408 -28.29 7.13 9.02
C HIS A 408 -28.35 6.00 7.98
N LEU A 409 -27.50 4.99 8.10
CA LEU A 409 -27.50 3.84 7.22
C LEU A 409 -28.74 2.96 7.43
N ASP A 410 -29.16 2.75 8.69
CA ASP A 410 -30.37 1.98 9.00
C ASP A 410 -31.63 2.61 8.38
N ALA A 411 -31.75 3.95 8.42
CA ALA A 411 -32.83 4.65 7.75
C ALA A 411 -32.89 4.36 6.24
N HIS A 412 -31.74 4.27 5.57
CA HIS A 412 -31.68 3.91 4.15
C HIS A 412 -32.08 2.45 3.91
N TYR A 413 -31.58 1.52 4.75
CA TYR A 413 -31.92 0.09 4.66
C TYR A 413 -33.41 -0.17 4.94
N ARG A 414 -33.98 0.49 5.95
CA ARG A 414 -35.43 0.39 6.24
C ARG A 414 -36.27 0.90 5.08
N ARG A 415 -35.89 2.04 4.49
CA ARG A 415 -36.61 2.57 3.32
C ARG A 415 -36.61 1.58 2.16
N ALA A 416 -35.44 1.01 1.83
CA ALA A 416 -35.33 0.03 0.76
C ALA A 416 -36.21 -1.20 0.99
N ARG A 417 -36.31 -1.67 2.26
CA ARG A 417 -37.21 -2.78 2.63
C ARG A 417 -38.70 -2.39 2.42
N VAL A 418 -39.07 -1.19 2.80
CA VAL A 418 -40.46 -0.71 2.62
C VAL A 418 -40.80 -0.56 1.14
N GLU A 419 -39.89 -0.05 0.35
CA GLU A 419 -40.05 0.14 -1.09
C GLU A 419 -39.87 -1.16 -1.91
N GLY A 420 -39.45 -2.27 -1.29
CA GLY A 420 -39.24 -3.55 -1.95
C GLY A 420 -38.04 -3.54 -2.93
N VAL A 421 -37.09 -2.63 -2.75
CA VAL A 421 -35.92 -2.49 -3.59
C VAL A 421 -34.65 -3.02 -2.89
N SER A 422 -33.62 -3.31 -3.66
CA SER A 422 -32.33 -3.70 -3.09
C SER A 422 -31.75 -2.59 -2.23
N PRO A 423 -31.18 -2.92 -1.04
CA PRO A 423 -30.52 -1.94 -0.20
C PRO A 423 -29.36 -1.26 -0.93
N PRO A 424 -29.07 0.01 -0.61
CA PRO A 424 -27.94 0.70 -1.22
C PRO A 424 -26.62 0.06 -0.80
N THR A 425 -25.65 0.04 -1.71
CA THR A 425 -24.26 -0.21 -1.33
C THR A 425 -23.72 1.00 -0.57
N ALA A 426 -23.06 0.76 0.56
CA ALA A 426 -22.54 1.79 1.41
C ALA A 426 -21.10 1.48 1.83
N ALA A 427 -20.31 2.51 2.11
CA ALA A 427 -18.98 2.38 2.69
C ALA A 427 -18.79 3.44 3.78
N VAL A 428 -18.19 3.03 4.90
CA VAL A 428 -17.75 3.92 5.97
C VAL A 428 -16.22 3.95 5.94
N LEU A 429 -15.65 5.13 5.72
CA LEU A 429 -14.21 5.34 5.69
C LEU A 429 -13.77 5.97 7.01
N VAL A 430 -12.80 5.36 7.65
CA VAL A 430 -12.26 5.80 8.94
C VAL A 430 -10.82 6.29 8.80
N ARG A 431 -10.40 7.20 9.68
CA ARG A 431 -9.02 7.71 9.71
C ARG A 431 -8.04 6.71 10.29
N ARG A 432 -8.49 5.89 11.24
CA ARG A 432 -7.67 4.87 11.92
C ARG A 432 -8.37 3.53 11.86
N ASN A 433 -7.63 2.46 11.61
CA ASN A 433 -8.19 1.09 11.55
C ASN A 433 -8.91 0.67 12.84
N ALA A 434 -8.45 1.16 13.99
CA ALA A 434 -9.09 0.90 15.29
C ALA A 434 -10.54 1.42 15.40
N ASP A 435 -10.90 2.42 14.60
CA ASP A 435 -12.25 3.02 14.62
C ASP A 435 -13.28 2.16 13.84
N ALA A 436 -12.81 1.21 13.01
CA ALA A 436 -13.69 0.41 12.13
C ALA A 436 -14.54 -0.59 12.92
N ALA A 437 -13.96 -1.34 13.87
CA ALA A 437 -14.65 -2.38 14.60
C ALA A 437 -15.85 -1.85 15.41
N PRO A 438 -15.72 -0.77 16.22
CA PRO A 438 -16.87 -0.24 16.97
C PRO A 438 -18.02 0.28 16.08
N ILE A 439 -17.72 0.83 14.89
CA ILE A 439 -18.73 1.24 13.92
C ILE A 439 -19.42 0.00 13.32
N ALA A 440 -18.65 -1.02 12.99
CA ALA A 440 -19.20 -2.28 12.48
C ALA A 440 -20.16 -2.93 13.50
N ASP A 441 -19.83 -2.87 14.80
CA ASP A 441 -20.68 -3.41 15.86
C ASP A 441 -21.99 -2.62 16.00
N ALA A 442 -21.94 -1.28 15.91
CA ALA A 442 -23.14 -0.44 15.92
C ALA A 442 -24.07 -0.72 14.71
N LEU A 443 -23.50 -1.01 13.55
CA LEU A 443 -24.25 -1.39 12.34
C LEU A 443 -24.86 -2.80 12.48
N ARG A 444 -24.10 -3.77 12.99
CA ARG A 444 -24.57 -5.14 13.24
C ARG A 444 -25.71 -5.17 14.26
N ALA A 445 -25.64 -4.34 15.29
CA ALA A 445 -26.70 -4.19 16.28
C ALA A 445 -28.05 -3.76 15.66
N ARG A 446 -28.01 -3.11 14.48
CA ARG A 446 -29.20 -2.73 13.69
C ARG A 446 -29.55 -3.75 12.59
N GLY A 447 -28.88 -4.90 12.56
CA GLY A 447 -29.11 -5.94 11.56
C GLY A 447 -28.63 -5.57 10.14
N ILE A 448 -27.68 -4.63 10.03
CA ILE A 448 -27.06 -4.26 8.75
C ILE A 448 -25.86 -5.20 8.52
N PRO A 449 -25.79 -5.91 7.37
CA PRO A 449 -24.63 -6.73 7.03
C PRO A 449 -23.41 -5.85 6.82
N VAL A 450 -22.30 -6.19 7.49
CA VAL A 450 -21.06 -5.40 7.48
C VAL A 450 -19.86 -6.28 7.24
N GLU A 451 -19.03 -5.87 6.31
CA GLU A 451 -17.69 -6.40 6.10
C GLU A 451 -16.65 -5.32 6.49
N VAL A 452 -15.68 -5.68 7.33
CA VAL A 452 -14.54 -4.81 7.65
C VAL A 452 -13.39 -5.20 6.73
N VAL A 453 -13.01 -4.28 5.85
CA VAL A 453 -11.94 -4.52 4.89
C VAL A 453 -10.59 -4.27 5.56
N GLY A 454 -9.71 -5.27 5.56
CA GLY A 454 -8.36 -5.24 6.11
C GLY A 454 -8.14 -6.29 7.20
N LEU A 455 -6.89 -6.73 7.36
CA LEU A 455 -6.49 -7.77 8.31
C LEU A 455 -6.54 -7.33 9.79
N ALA A 456 -6.65 -6.03 10.07
CA ALA A 456 -6.65 -5.50 11.44
C ALA A 456 -7.85 -6.00 12.29
N GLY A 457 -8.93 -6.47 11.66
CA GLY A 457 -10.08 -7.02 12.37
C GLY A 457 -9.89 -8.45 12.89
N LEU A 458 -9.06 -9.27 12.24
CA LEU A 458 -8.92 -10.68 12.61
C LEU A 458 -8.25 -10.84 13.98
N LEU A 459 -7.20 -10.10 14.28
CA LEU A 459 -6.49 -10.16 15.57
C LEU A 459 -7.29 -9.55 16.73
N SER A 460 -8.35 -8.79 16.45
CA SER A 460 -9.25 -8.25 17.48
C SER A 460 -10.47 -9.14 17.76
N VAL A 461 -10.69 -10.18 16.96
CA VAL A 461 -11.69 -11.22 17.27
C VAL A 461 -11.29 -11.89 18.58
N PRO A 462 -12.17 -11.92 19.60
CA PRO A 462 -11.80 -12.40 20.94
C PRO A 462 -11.11 -13.77 20.96
N GLU A 463 -11.62 -14.72 20.18
CA GLU A 463 -11.09 -16.08 20.10
C GLU A 463 -9.68 -16.10 19.46
N VAL A 464 -9.47 -15.33 18.41
CA VAL A 464 -8.14 -15.19 17.75
C VAL A 464 -7.17 -14.48 18.67
N ALA A 465 -7.62 -13.44 19.36
CA ALA A 465 -6.79 -12.70 20.30
C ALA A 465 -6.37 -13.56 21.52
N GLU A 466 -7.19 -14.52 21.96
CA GLU A 466 -6.81 -15.50 23.00
C GLU A 466 -5.73 -16.44 22.48
N VAL A 467 -5.87 -16.97 21.26
CA VAL A 467 -4.83 -17.81 20.62
C VAL A 467 -3.52 -17.04 20.48
N VAL A 468 -3.58 -15.81 20.00
CA VAL A 468 -2.38 -14.95 19.85
C VAL A 468 -1.74 -14.65 21.22
N ALA A 469 -2.54 -14.41 22.26
CA ALA A 469 -2.02 -14.20 23.60
C ALA A 469 -1.33 -15.46 24.13
N MET A 470 -1.89 -16.65 23.89
CA MET A 470 -1.26 -17.91 24.26
C MET A 470 0.08 -18.11 23.53
N LEU A 471 0.10 -17.92 22.21
CA LEU A 471 1.34 -18.00 21.40
C LEU A 471 2.41 -17.01 21.88
N ARG A 472 2.00 -15.77 22.22
CA ARG A 472 2.93 -14.77 22.77
C ARG A 472 3.50 -15.21 24.13
N LEU A 473 2.67 -15.76 24.99
CA LEU A 473 3.13 -16.24 26.31
C LEU A 473 4.11 -17.41 26.19
N VAL A 474 3.91 -18.30 25.21
CA VAL A 474 4.84 -19.40 24.92
C VAL A 474 6.16 -18.87 24.35
N ALA A 475 6.11 -17.88 23.44
CA ALA A 475 7.30 -17.32 22.81
C ALA A 475 8.09 -16.39 23.75
N ASP A 476 7.39 -15.66 24.63
CA ASP A 476 7.94 -14.70 25.58
C ASP A 476 7.25 -14.85 26.93
N PRO A 477 7.83 -15.60 27.87
CA PRO A 477 7.29 -15.76 29.22
C PRO A 477 7.11 -14.45 29.99
N THR A 478 7.83 -13.40 29.62
CA THR A 478 7.73 -12.07 30.25
C THR A 478 6.56 -11.23 29.74
N ALA A 479 5.81 -11.71 28.75
CA ALA A 479 4.67 -11.03 28.15
C ALA A 479 3.46 -10.95 29.11
N GLY A 480 3.58 -10.18 30.19
CA GLY A 480 2.59 -10.09 31.28
C GLY A 480 1.18 -9.71 30.80
N ALA A 481 1.04 -8.83 29.81
CA ALA A 481 -0.26 -8.49 29.21
C ALA A 481 -0.92 -9.69 28.51
N ALA A 482 -0.12 -10.55 27.85
CA ALA A 482 -0.61 -11.78 27.25
C ALA A 482 -1.02 -12.80 28.32
N ALA A 483 -0.21 -12.97 29.37
CA ALA A 483 -0.53 -13.80 30.52
C ALA A 483 -1.86 -13.38 31.17
N MET A 484 -2.04 -12.07 31.43
CA MET A 484 -3.29 -11.54 31.99
C MET A 484 -4.50 -11.82 31.11
N ARG A 485 -4.36 -11.65 29.79
CA ARG A 485 -5.45 -11.98 28.86
C ARG A 485 -5.83 -13.46 28.90
N VAL A 486 -4.85 -14.35 28.90
CA VAL A 486 -5.08 -15.80 29.01
C VAL A 486 -5.76 -16.14 30.32
N LEU A 487 -5.24 -15.68 31.47
CA LEU A 487 -5.74 -15.97 32.80
C LEU A 487 -7.19 -15.50 33.01
N THR A 488 -7.54 -14.32 32.52
CA THR A 488 -8.88 -13.72 32.65
C THR A 488 -9.84 -14.10 31.54
N GLY A 489 -9.34 -14.68 30.43
CA GLY A 489 -10.08 -15.04 29.23
C GLY A 489 -11.17 -16.11 29.48
N ALA A 490 -11.96 -16.37 28.45
CA ALA A 490 -13.15 -17.19 28.50
C ALA A 490 -12.87 -18.65 28.98
N ARG A 491 -11.70 -19.17 28.69
CA ARG A 491 -11.29 -20.54 29.04
C ARG A 491 -10.90 -20.68 30.52
N TRP A 492 -10.05 -19.78 31.02
CA TRP A 492 -9.45 -19.94 32.36
C TRP A 492 -10.21 -19.19 33.45
N ARG A 493 -10.77 -18.00 33.17
CA ARG A 493 -11.68 -17.24 34.06
C ARG A 493 -11.19 -17.10 35.48
N LEU A 494 -9.92 -16.73 35.68
CA LEU A 494 -9.40 -16.49 37.03
C LEU A 494 -9.91 -15.17 37.56
N GLY A 495 -10.33 -15.16 38.81
CA GLY A 495 -10.75 -13.96 39.51
C GLY A 495 -9.58 -13.17 40.12
N ALA A 496 -9.85 -11.95 40.54
CA ALA A 496 -8.83 -11.03 41.08
C ALA A 496 -8.08 -11.60 42.27
N ARG A 497 -8.74 -12.39 43.13
CA ARG A 497 -8.13 -13.07 44.31
C ARG A 497 -7.03 -14.04 43.86
N ASP A 498 -7.33 -14.89 42.87
CA ASP A 498 -6.39 -15.91 42.42
C ASP A 498 -5.24 -15.28 41.62
N ILE A 499 -5.51 -14.21 40.85
CA ILE A 499 -4.48 -13.43 40.16
C ILE A 499 -3.55 -12.75 41.17
N ALA A 500 -4.09 -12.16 42.26
CA ALA A 500 -3.27 -11.53 43.30
C ALA A 500 -2.36 -12.56 43.98
N ALA A 501 -2.88 -13.74 44.28
CA ALA A 501 -2.10 -14.83 44.85
C ALA A 501 -1.00 -15.32 43.88
N LEU A 502 -1.33 -15.45 42.60
CA LEU A 502 -0.36 -15.80 41.55
C LEU A 502 0.74 -14.75 41.41
N TRP A 503 0.39 -13.46 41.48
CA TRP A 503 1.36 -12.37 41.47
C TRP A 503 2.28 -12.38 42.72
N GLN A 504 1.73 -12.65 43.90
CA GLN A 504 2.53 -12.83 45.12
C GLN A 504 3.51 -14.01 44.99
N ARG A 505 3.07 -15.12 44.37
CA ARG A 505 3.93 -16.26 44.09
C ARG A 505 5.04 -15.91 43.12
N ALA A 506 4.74 -15.20 42.04
CA ALA A 506 5.73 -14.72 41.08
C ALA A 506 6.83 -13.89 41.79
N ARG A 507 6.43 -12.94 42.64
CA ARG A 507 7.38 -12.14 43.44
C ARG A 507 8.22 -12.99 44.41
N ALA A 508 7.65 -13.98 45.00
CA ALA A 508 8.37 -14.91 45.89
C ALA A 508 9.42 -15.73 45.12
N LEU A 509 9.10 -16.18 43.92
CA LEU A 509 10.05 -16.89 43.04
C LEU A 509 11.20 -15.99 42.56
N GLY A 510 10.93 -14.70 42.27
CA GLY A 510 11.94 -13.73 41.87
C GLY A 510 12.75 -13.11 43.02
N GLY A 511 12.63 -13.63 44.27
CA GLY A 511 13.41 -13.15 45.42
C GLY A 511 13.04 -11.77 45.95
N THR A 512 11.95 -11.14 45.46
CA THR A 512 11.49 -9.78 45.83
C THR A 512 10.38 -9.80 46.90
N ALA A 513 10.32 -10.80 47.75
CA ALA A 513 9.35 -10.93 48.83
C ALA A 513 9.65 -9.92 49.98
N GLY A 514 9.34 -8.68 49.78
CA GLY A 514 9.31 -7.60 50.77
C GLY A 514 7.93 -6.95 50.82
N ASP A 515 7.54 -6.41 52.00
CA ASP A 515 6.27 -5.71 52.21
C ASP A 515 6.08 -4.58 51.19
N PRO A 516 4.93 -4.42 50.54
CA PRO A 516 4.71 -3.41 49.54
C PRO A 516 4.62 -2.01 50.19
N ALA A 517 5.76 -1.35 50.32
CA ALA A 517 5.73 0.08 50.49
C ALA A 517 5.13 0.71 49.19
N PRO A 518 4.29 1.74 49.27
CA PRO A 518 3.76 2.40 48.09
C PRO A 518 4.94 2.83 47.19
N PRO A 519 4.88 2.54 45.86
CA PRO A 519 6.00 2.81 44.98
C PRO A 519 6.33 4.30 45.01
N SER A 520 7.60 4.64 45.22
CA SER A 520 8.05 6.03 45.13
C SER A 520 7.88 6.54 43.70
N PRO A 521 7.74 7.87 43.48
CA PRO A 521 7.69 8.43 42.13
C PRO A 521 8.87 8.00 41.25
N GLU A 522 10.05 7.79 41.86
CA GLU A 522 11.24 7.32 41.17
C GLU A 522 11.18 5.82 40.81
N ALA A 523 10.52 5.01 41.63
CA ALA A 523 10.27 3.59 41.33
C ALA A 523 9.24 3.44 40.19
N ILE A 524 8.22 4.31 40.15
CA ILE A 524 7.26 4.37 39.05
C ILE A 524 7.95 4.84 37.76
N ALA A 525 8.82 5.85 37.82
CA ALA A 525 9.57 6.33 36.68
C ALA A 525 10.54 5.27 36.14
N ARG A 526 11.21 4.51 37.01
CA ARG A 526 12.06 3.37 36.61
C ARG A 526 11.27 2.22 36.00
N ALA A 527 10.10 1.90 36.55
CA ALA A 527 9.23 0.86 35.99
C ALA A 527 8.58 1.26 34.67
N ALA A 528 8.50 2.56 34.37
CA ALA A 528 8.00 3.10 33.11
C ALA A 528 9.11 3.27 32.05
N ASP A 529 10.37 3.09 32.41
CA ASP A 529 11.51 3.20 31.51
C ASP A 529 11.73 1.85 30.79
N PRO A 530 11.47 1.77 29.45
CA PRO A 530 11.63 0.55 28.69
C PRO A 530 13.09 0.06 28.57
N SER A 531 14.08 0.88 28.99
CA SER A 531 15.50 0.50 28.99
C SER A 531 15.90 -0.35 30.21
N HIS A 532 15.06 -0.41 31.25
CA HIS A 532 15.27 -1.22 32.45
C HIS A 532 14.47 -2.53 32.38
N VAL A 533 14.73 -3.36 31.38
CA VAL A 533 14.31 -4.78 31.41
C VAL A 533 15.43 -5.56 32.10
N ASP A 534 15.36 -5.64 33.42
CA ASP A 534 16.20 -6.58 34.17
C ASP A 534 15.92 -8.01 33.68
N ALA A 535 16.94 -8.74 33.29
CA ALA A 535 16.85 -10.13 32.83
C ALA A 535 16.26 -11.09 33.89
N ASP A 536 16.20 -10.64 35.16
CA ASP A 536 15.61 -11.34 36.30
C ASP A 536 14.17 -10.87 36.63
N THR A 537 13.43 -10.36 35.62
CA THR A 537 12.08 -9.83 35.86
C THR A 537 11.14 -10.94 36.25
N VAL A 538 10.54 -10.81 37.45
CA VAL A 538 9.45 -11.66 37.93
C VAL A 538 8.35 -11.78 36.89
N CYS A 539 8.08 -12.97 36.39
CA CYS A 539 7.04 -13.18 35.40
C CYS A 539 5.90 -14.09 35.91
N LEU A 540 4.70 -13.88 35.37
CA LEU A 540 3.53 -14.69 35.72
C LEU A 540 3.66 -16.13 35.21
N ALA A 541 4.43 -16.36 34.15
CA ALA A 541 4.65 -17.70 33.60
C ALA A 541 5.35 -18.63 34.61
N ASP A 542 6.34 -18.12 35.35
CA ASP A 542 7.02 -18.90 36.41
C ASP A 542 6.05 -19.31 37.52
N ALA A 543 5.18 -18.40 37.93
CA ALA A 543 4.17 -18.72 38.94
C ALA A 543 3.06 -19.66 38.41
N ILE A 544 2.77 -19.64 37.10
CA ILE A 544 1.86 -20.61 36.49
C ILE A 544 2.50 -22.00 36.47
N ALA A 545 3.81 -22.09 36.21
CA ALA A 545 4.56 -23.35 36.23
C ALA A 545 4.72 -23.89 37.64
N ASP A 546 4.95 -23.03 38.63
CA ASP A 546 5.05 -23.37 40.04
C ASP A 546 4.11 -22.49 40.90
N PRO A 547 2.83 -22.83 41.03
CA PRO A 547 1.85 -22.01 41.76
C PRO A 547 2.00 -22.06 43.27
N GLY A 548 2.82 -22.98 43.83
CA GLY A 548 3.00 -23.14 45.25
C GLY A 548 1.78 -23.78 45.96
N PRO A 549 1.54 -23.47 47.26
CA PRO A 549 0.53 -24.20 48.04
C PRO A 549 -0.91 -23.86 47.61
N ALA A 550 -1.75 -24.89 47.45
CA ALA A 550 -3.14 -24.75 46.98
C ALA A 550 -4.00 -23.86 47.89
N GLY A 551 -3.68 -23.76 49.19
CA GLY A 551 -4.42 -22.93 50.15
C GLY A 551 -4.37 -21.42 49.88
N SER A 552 -3.45 -20.96 49.04
CA SER A 552 -3.33 -19.56 48.66
C SER A 552 -4.39 -19.12 47.64
N TYR A 553 -5.04 -20.06 47.01
CA TYR A 553 -5.99 -19.84 45.88
C TYR A 553 -7.40 -20.33 46.25
N SER A 554 -8.37 -19.97 45.42
CA SER A 554 -9.63 -20.71 45.41
C SER A 554 -9.41 -22.13 44.85
N ALA A 555 -10.21 -23.11 45.27
CA ALA A 555 -10.09 -24.47 44.77
C ALA A 555 -10.20 -24.56 43.24
N ALA A 556 -11.12 -23.80 42.63
CA ALA A 556 -11.29 -23.74 41.21
C ALA A 556 -10.13 -22.98 40.51
N GLY A 557 -9.61 -21.91 41.13
CA GLY A 557 -8.47 -21.15 40.64
C GLY A 557 -7.21 -22.00 40.58
N TYR A 558 -6.91 -22.72 41.65
CA TYR A 558 -5.75 -23.62 41.71
C TYR A 558 -5.78 -24.69 40.62
N GLN A 559 -6.92 -25.36 40.44
CA GLN A 559 -7.08 -26.38 39.40
C GLN A 559 -6.85 -25.79 37.98
N ARG A 560 -7.36 -24.61 37.74
CA ARG A 560 -7.20 -23.93 36.43
C ARG A 560 -5.76 -23.50 36.19
N ILE A 561 -5.08 -22.95 37.19
CA ILE A 561 -3.66 -22.55 37.07
C ILE A 561 -2.80 -23.78 36.80
N THR A 562 -3.00 -24.86 37.53
CA THR A 562 -2.25 -26.12 37.35
C THR A 562 -2.50 -26.72 35.97
N ALA A 563 -3.75 -26.69 35.48
CA ALA A 563 -4.09 -27.17 34.15
C ALA A 563 -3.44 -26.29 33.04
N LEU A 564 -3.42 -24.96 33.22
CA LEU A 564 -2.73 -24.04 32.30
C LEU A 564 -1.22 -24.29 32.30
N GLY A 565 -0.60 -24.49 33.49
CA GLY A 565 0.83 -24.80 33.58
C GLY A 565 1.18 -26.10 32.85
N ALA A 566 0.36 -27.14 32.99
CA ALA A 566 0.54 -28.40 32.26
C ALA A 566 0.41 -28.18 30.71
N GLU A 567 -0.52 -27.35 30.28
CA GLU A 567 -0.71 -27.03 28.85
C GLU A 567 0.44 -26.22 28.27
N LEU A 568 1.01 -25.27 29.01
CA LEU A 568 2.16 -24.47 28.57
C LEU A 568 3.47 -25.28 28.56
N SER A 569 3.55 -26.36 29.32
CA SER A 569 4.73 -27.24 29.40
C SER A 569 4.70 -28.39 28.39
N ALA A 570 3.55 -28.64 27.74
CA ALA A 570 3.37 -29.68 26.73
C ALA A 570 3.77 -29.20 25.34
#